data_ee18a210e0785237a999d867e2d9ae78
#
_entry.id   ee18a210e0785237a999d867e2d9ae78
#
_cell.length_a   1.000
_cell.length_b   1.000
_cell.length_c   1.000
_cell.angle_alpha   90.00
_cell.angle_beta   90.00
_cell.angle_gamma   90.00
#
_symmetry.space_group_name_H-M   'P 1'
#
loop_
_entity.id
_entity.type
_entity.pdbx_description
1 polymer ?
#
loop_
_entity_poly.entity_id
_entity_poly.type
_entity_poly.pdbx_seq_one_letter_code
_entity_poly.pdbx_strand_id
1 'polypeptide(L)'
;MALFALLGILGIVAVNAFASRLRFSAPLLLVTVGLLVSLQPLISIPAIEVEPEVILAGVLPLLLYAAAVSMPAANFRRDLRAISGLSVLLVVFSSLVLGALFSHMLPSLGWAGGVAVGAVLSPTDAVATNIVKKLGVAPRVVAMLDGESMLNDASALVLLRSAIAAMATTVTVGEVAWKFAVSIAIASAIGLVVGFGMLRVAKLVTQPTVSTLLSFTPPFVAYLPAEHLGASGLVAVVVAGLVAGHNGPRYLAPVLRRSQEINWRTVEMLLEGGLFLLLGLEIYPLIRDVRASDVPLTVAFTLAAAGLGVTLAVRALYAVPLLWGVHMRHHKYQAARGKLDKIHEKIAAEPSEAKRTDANTRVRRVIADADYQATRPLGPREGVLLVWAGMRGAITLAAAQTLPHDFPYRSLVVLVAFLVAAASLLVQGTTLPWVIRHLKFPEPDGEIENRERQALAAEVEQAARRVLDDPTLRTTAGTPYDQVVLDRLRRRMSSAIREDEEAERFEGLGRLLDKIFEAQRAQVLAARADGIYSSEALEEALESVDSLQLGMQLASGRH
;
A
#
# COMPACT_ATOMS: atom_id res chain seq x y z
N MET A 1 -19.88 19.56 15.21
CA MET A 1 -18.74 19.09 14.40
C MET A 1 -17.65 18.44 15.27
N ALA A 2 -17.02 19.14 16.23
CA ALA A 2 -15.92 18.57 17.05
C ALA A 2 -16.30 17.27 17.81
N LEU A 3 -17.50 17.19 18.38
CA LEU A 3 -17.98 15.98 19.09
C LEU A 3 -18.12 14.80 18.12
N PHE A 4 -18.64 15.01 16.91
CA PHE A 4 -18.78 13.95 15.89
C PHE A 4 -17.40 13.46 15.41
N ALA A 5 -16.44 14.37 15.20
CA ALA A 5 -15.08 14.00 14.87
C ALA A 5 -14.43 13.18 16.01
N LEU A 6 -14.61 13.59 17.27
CA LEU A 6 -14.10 12.85 18.42
C LEU A 6 -14.73 11.44 18.51
N LEU A 7 -16.05 11.34 18.36
CA LEU A 7 -16.75 10.05 18.38
C LEU A 7 -16.33 9.17 17.19
N GLY A 8 -16.11 9.77 16.02
CA GLY A 8 -15.57 9.07 14.87
C GLY A 8 -14.18 8.48 15.13
N ILE A 9 -13.25 9.28 15.66
CA ILE A 9 -11.91 8.82 16.05
C ILE A 9 -11.98 7.70 17.10
N LEU A 10 -12.79 7.88 18.15
CA LEU A 10 -12.98 6.85 19.17
C LEU A 10 -13.58 5.56 18.58
N GLY A 11 -14.53 5.69 17.66
CA GLY A 11 -15.10 4.56 16.92
C GLY A 11 -14.05 3.82 16.09
N ILE A 12 -13.22 4.55 15.35
CA ILE A 12 -12.13 3.97 14.56
C ILE A 12 -11.14 3.23 15.48
N VAL A 13 -10.73 3.85 16.59
CA VAL A 13 -9.82 3.23 17.56
C VAL A 13 -10.44 1.97 18.17
N ALA A 14 -11.69 2.05 18.63
CA ALA A 14 -12.39 0.92 19.23
C ALA A 14 -12.53 -0.24 18.22
N VAL A 15 -12.98 0.03 17.00
CA VAL A 15 -13.14 -0.99 15.97
C VAL A 15 -11.79 -1.64 15.63
N ASN A 16 -10.72 -0.87 15.45
CA ASN A 16 -9.40 -1.44 15.15
C ASN A 16 -8.85 -2.28 16.32
N ALA A 17 -9.08 -1.86 17.58
CA ALA A 17 -8.65 -2.61 18.76
C ALA A 17 -9.40 -3.96 18.90
N PHE A 18 -10.68 -4.00 18.52
CA PHE A 18 -11.51 -5.20 18.67
C PHE A 18 -11.63 -6.06 17.43
N ALA A 19 -11.33 -5.52 16.24
CA ALA A 19 -11.45 -6.22 14.96
C ALA A 19 -10.68 -7.55 14.92
N SER A 20 -9.48 -7.57 15.51
CA SER A 20 -8.65 -8.79 15.60
C SER A 20 -9.31 -9.88 16.43
N ARG A 21 -10.05 -9.53 17.50
CA ARG A 21 -10.79 -10.47 18.35
C ARG A 21 -12.04 -11.00 17.66
N LEU A 22 -12.68 -10.18 16.85
CA LEU A 22 -13.91 -10.55 16.13
C LEU A 22 -13.64 -11.33 14.84
N ARG A 23 -12.39 -11.46 14.39
CA ARG A 23 -11.97 -12.09 13.13
C ARG A 23 -12.59 -11.45 11.88
N PHE A 24 -13.06 -10.21 11.98
CA PHE A 24 -13.53 -9.40 10.86
C PHE A 24 -12.50 -8.34 10.50
N SER A 25 -12.53 -7.86 9.25
CA SER A 25 -11.70 -6.73 8.86
C SER A 25 -12.27 -5.43 9.43
N ALA A 26 -11.40 -4.52 9.90
CA ALA A 26 -11.82 -3.24 10.47
C ALA A 26 -12.68 -2.39 9.50
N PRO A 27 -12.37 -2.29 8.20
CA PRO A 27 -13.21 -1.60 7.22
C PRO A 27 -14.66 -2.06 7.20
N LEU A 28 -14.90 -3.38 7.22
CA LEU A 28 -16.26 -3.93 7.23
C LEU A 28 -17.04 -3.52 8.48
N LEU A 29 -16.39 -3.56 9.64
CA LEU A 29 -17.00 -3.14 10.90
C LEU A 29 -17.30 -1.65 10.89
N LEU A 30 -16.41 -0.81 10.36
CA LEU A 30 -16.59 0.64 10.29
C LEU A 30 -17.75 1.03 9.37
N VAL A 31 -17.87 0.41 8.19
CA VAL A 31 -19.04 0.60 7.32
C VAL A 31 -20.33 0.18 8.03
N THR A 32 -20.31 -0.96 8.74
CA THR A 32 -21.48 -1.44 9.48
C THR A 32 -21.86 -0.50 10.61
N VAL A 33 -20.89 0.00 11.37
CA VAL A 33 -21.13 0.97 12.45
C VAL A 33 -21.68 2.27 11.87
N GLY A 34 -21.09 2.80 10.80
CA GLY A 34 -21.59 3.99 10.11
C GLY A 34 -23.02 3.82 9.63
N LEU A 35 -23.35 2.66 9.03
CA LEU A 35 -24.69 2.32 8.59
C LEU A 35 -25.69 2.29 9.77
N LEU A 36 -25.33 1.61 10.85
CA LEU A 36 -26.21 1.52 12.04
C LEU A 36 -26.47 2.91 12.64
N VAL A 37 -25.44 3.75 12.70
CA VAL A 37 -25.56 5.13 13.19
C VAL A 37 -26.42 5.97 12.24
N SER A 38 -26.26 5.81 10.93
CA SER A 38 -27.04 6.52 9.90
C SER A 38 -28.54 6.18 9.93
N LEU A 39 -28.90 4.96 10.34
CA LEU A 39 -30.28 4.48 10.41
C LEU A 39 -30.99 4.89 11.72
N GLN A 40 -30.31 5.48 12.69
CA GLN A 40 -30.91 5.86 13.97
C GLN A 40 -31.71 7.17 13.84
N PRO A 41 -33.06 7.13 14.04
CA PRO A 41 -33.89 8.33 13.93
C PRO A 41 -33.69 9.35 15.06
N LEU A 42 -33.07 8.93 16.16
CA LEU A 42 -32.84 9.74 17.37
C LEU A 42 -31.62 10.64 17.27
N ILE A 43 -30.70 10.34 16.35
CA ILE A 43 -29.48 11.12 16.17
C ILE A 43 -29.67 11.93 14.87
N SER A 44 -30.10 13.19 14.99
CA SER A 44 -30.02 14.12 13.87
C SER A 44 -28.55 14.38 13.56
N ILE A 45 -27.92 13.46 12.80
CA ILE A 45 -26.58 13.72 12.28
C ILE A 45 -26.77 14.78 11.21
N PRO A 46 -26.19 16.00 11.38
CA PRO A 46 -26.16 16.94 10.28
C PRO A 46 -25.54 16.20 9.10
N ALA A 47 -26.15 16.32 7.92
CA ALA A 47 -25.59 15.73 6.71
C ALA A 47 -24.11 16.19 6.64
N ILE A 48 -23.19 15.28 6.91
CA ILE A 48 -21.76 15.54 6.79
C ILE A 48 -21.48 15.45 5.29
N GLU A 49 -21.85 16.50 4.57
CA GLU A 49 -21.44 16.65 3.18
C GLU A 49 -19.95 16.95 3.19
N VAL A 50 -19.15 15.90 3.03
CA VAL A 50 -17.73 16.07 2.81
C VAL A 50 -17.57 16.44 1.34
N GLU A 51 -17.08 17.66 1.10
CA GLU A 51 -16.77 18.09 -0.26
C GLU A 51 -15.83 17.05 -0.92
N PRO A 52 -16.17 16.55 -2.11
CA PRO A 52 -15.37 15.54 -2.82
C PRO A 52 -13.91 15.96 -2.98
N GLU A 53 -13.65 17.26 -3.10
CA GLU A 53 -12.33 17.86 -3.22
C GLU A 53 -11.47 17.59 -1.97
N VAL A 54 -12.06 17.58 -0.77
CA VAL A 54 -11.36 17.26 0.48
C VAL A 54 -10.86 15.82 0.45
N ILE A 55 -11.66 14.89 -0.07
CA ILE A 55 -11.24 13.48 -0.20
C ILE A 55 -10.18 13.37 -1.30
N LEU A 56 -10.41 13.95 -2.48
CA LEU A 56 -9.52 13.81 -3.63
C LEU A 56 -8.18 14.53 -3.47
N ALA A 57 -8.19 15.75 -2.93
CA ALA A 57 -6.99 16.57 -2.79
C ALA A 57 -6.36 16.50 -1.39
N GLY A 58 -7.12 16.10 -0.37
CA GLY A 58 -6.65 16.02 1.01
C GLY A 58 -6.30 14.60 1.44
N VAL A 59 -7.26 13.67 1.34
CA VAL A 59 -7.14 12.32 1.91
C VAL A 59 -6.39 11.36 0.98
N LEU A 60 -6.78 11.28 -0.30
CA LEU A 60 -6.22 10.33 -1.25
C LEU A 60 -4.72 10.51 -1.50
N PRO A 61 -4.16 11.73 -1.64
CA PRO A 61 -2.73 11.90 -1.79
C PRO A 61 -1.94 11.33 -0.61
N LEU A 62 -2.42 11.50 0.63
CA LEU A 62 -1.77 10.95 1.81
C LEU A 62 -1.82 9.42 1.82
N LEU A 63 -2.99 8.82 1.55
CA LEU A 63 -3.15 7.36 1.52
C LEU A 63 -2.29 6.71 0.43
N LEU A 64 -2.32 7.24 -0.79
CA LEU A 64 -1.55 6.71 -1.90
C LEU A 64 -0.04 6.87 -1.70
N TYR A 65 0.39 7.97 -1.08
CA TYR A 65 1.80 8.15 -0.72
C TYR A 65 2.24 7.16 0.33
N ALA A 66 1.47 6.94 1.40
CA ALA A 66 1.75 5.97 2.44
C ALA A 66 1.89 4.56 1.86
N ALA A 67 0.94 4.14 1.02
CA ALA A 67 0.98 2.86 0.32
C ALA A 67 2.21 2.75 -0.59
N ALA A 68 2.54 3.80 -1.36
CA ALA A 68 3.67 3.82 -2.27
C ALA A 68 5.03 3.77 -1.55
N VAL A 69 5.17 4.47 -0.42
CA VAL A 69 6.40 4.44 0.41
C VAL A 69 6.64 3.06 1.02
N SER A 70 5.59 2.37 1.44
CA SER A 70 5.67 1.04 2.06
C SER A 70 5.87 -0.09 1.05
N MET A 71 5.69 0.18 -0.24
CA MET A 71 5.76 -0.84 -1.29
C MET A 71 7.19 -1.26 -1.60
N PRO A 72 7.50 -2.59 -1.65
CA PRO A 72 8.79 -3.09 -2.08
C PRO A 72 9.05 -2.79 -3.56
N ALA A 73 9.85 -1.75 -3.85
CA ALA A 73 10.08 -1.26 -5.22
C ALA A 73 10.69 -2.32 -6.16
N ALA A 74 11.44 -3.30 -5.64
CA ALA A 74 11.97 -4.41 -6.44
C ALA A 74 10.86 -5.30 -7.00
N ASN A 75 9.87 -5.66 -6.17
CA ASN A 75 8.74 -6.49 -6.57
C ASN A 75 7.82 -5.72 -7.54
N PHE A 76 7.56 -4.44 -7.26
CA PHE A 76 6.81 -3.56 -8.16
C PHE A 76 7.42 -3.50 -9.55
N ARG A 77 8.74 -3.27 -9.65
CA ARG A 77 9.46 -3.21 -10.93
C ARG A 77 9.40 -4.54 -11.69
N ARG A 78 9.54 -5.67 -10.99
CA ARG A 78 9.53 -7.02 -11.60
C ARG A 78 8.18 -7.35 -12.22
N ASP A 79 7.08 -6.98 -11.57
CA ASP A 79 5.72 -7.25 -12.01
C ASP A 79 5.01 -6.03 -12.63
N LEU A 80 5.74 -4.92 -12.90
CA LEU A 80 5.20 -3.66 -13.42
C LEU A 80 4.28 -3.84 -14.64
N ARG A 81 4.61 -4.76 -15.57
CA ARG A 81 3.77 -5.03 -16.74
C ARG A 81 2.42 -5.65 -16.38
N ALA A 82 2.40 -6.56 -15.40
CA ALA A 82 1.16 -7.17 -14.92
C ALA A 82 0.35 -6.15 -14.14
N ILE A 83 1.00 -5.39 -13.26
CA ILE A 83 0.39 -4.29 -12.49
C ILE A 83 -0.21 -3.24 -13.44
N SER A 84 0.56 -2.74 -14.42
CA SER A 84 0.05 -1.76 -15.40
C SER A 84 -1.10 -2.32 -16.23
N GLY A 85 -1.07 -3.60 -16.55
CA GLY A 85 -2.18 -4.28 -17.22
C GLY A 85 -3.46 -4.26 -16.38
N LEU A 86 -3.37 -4.61 -15.11
CA LEU A 86 -4.50 -4.60 -14.17
C LEU A 86 -4.97 -3.18 -13.85
N SER A 87 -4.06 -2.23 -13.72
CA SER A 87 -4.38 -0.87 -13.27
C SER A 87 -4.82 0.07 -14.39
N VAL A 88 -4.46 -0.20 -15.66
CA VAL A 88 -4.80 0.67 -16.79
C VAL A 88 -5.70 -0.07 -17.77
N LEU A 89 -5.24 -1.20 -18.36
CA LEU A 89 -6.01 -1.87 -19.40
C LEU A 89 -7.30 -2.47 -18.86
N LEU A 90 -7.27 -3.10 -17.70
CA LEU A 90 -8.48 -3.65 -17.07
C LEU A 90 -9.45 -2.52 -16.68
N VAL A 91 -8.96 -1.39 -16.14
CA VAL A 91 -9.79 -0.23 -15.81
C VAL A 91 -10.48 0.32 -17.05
N VAL A 92 -9.73 0.57 -18.13
CA VAL A 92 -10.33 1.04 -19.40
C VAL A 92 -11.34 0.04 -19.95
N PHE A 93 -10.99 -1.24 -19.99
CA PHE A 93 -11.88 -2.28 -20.51
C PHE A 93 -13.14 -2.44 -19.65
N SER A 94 -13.00 -2.46 -18.32
CA SER A 94 -14.13 -2.51 -17.38
C SER A 94 -15.04 -1.29 -17.55
N SER A 95 -14.46 -0.10 -17.68
CA SER A 95 -15.22 1.14 -17.81
C SER A 95 -16.00 1.19 -19.14
N LEU A 96 -15.45 0.66 -20.24
CA LEU A 96 -16.14 0.58 -21.52
C LEU A 96 -17.28 -0.45 -21.48
N VAL A 97 -17.07 -1.63 -20.90
CA VAL A 97 -18.11 -2.67 -20.80
C VAL A 97 -19.22 -2.23 -19.86
N LEU A 98 -18.87 -1.67 -18.70
CA LEU A 98 -19.86 -1.06 -17.79
C LEU A 98 -20.55 0.13 -18.44
N GLY A 99 -19.81 0.92 -19.22
CA GLY A 99 -20.36 2.01 -20.01
C GLY A 99 -21.45 1.56 -20.97
N ALA A 100 -21.22 0.45 -21.68
CA ALA A 100 -22.23 -0.17 -22.54
C ALA A 100 -23.46 -0.64 -21.72
N LEU A 101 -23.24 -1.28 -20.57
CA LEU A 101 -24.31 -1.72 -19.68
C LEU A 101 -25.15 -0.53 -19.22
N PHE A 102 -24.54 0.50 -18.63
CA PHE A 102 -25.27 1.63 -18.05
C PHE A 102 -25.91 2.53 -19.10
N SER A 103 -25.28 2.74 -20.26
CA SER A 103 -25.90 3.46 -21.38
C SER A 103 -27.08 2.71 -21.98
N HIS A 104 -27.09 1.37 -21.93
CA HIS A 104 -28.26 0.57 -22.36
C HIS A 104 -29.41 0.59 -21.33
N MET A 105 -29.06 0.47 -20.02
CA MET A 105 -30.05 0.46 -18.93
C MET A 105 -30.60 1.86 -18.61
N LEU A 106 -29.83 2.90 -18.85
CA LEU A 106 -30.14 4.33 -18.62
C LEU A 106 -29.82 5.14 -19.88
N PRO A 107 -30.68 5.11 -20.92
CA PRO A 107 -30.36 5.71 -22.23
C PRO A 107 -30.04 7.21 -22.20
N SER A 108 -30.61 7.96 -21.25
CA SER A 108 -30.32 9.41 -21.10
C SER A 108 -28.89 9.73 -20.64
N LEU A 109 -28.13 8.74 -20.13
CA LEU A 109 -26.70 8.93 -19.84
C LEU A 109 -25.86 9.09 -21.11
N GLY A 110 -26.34 8.52 -22.24
CA GLY A 110 -25.53 8.38 -23.43
C GLY A 110 -24.28 7.54 -23.19
N TRP A 111 -23.45 7.39 -24.23
CA TRP A 111 -22.23 6.56 -24.14
C TRP A 111 -21.20 7.14 -23.18
N ALA A 112 -20.92 8.44 -23.28
CA ALA A 112 -19.90 9.09 -22.43
C ALA A 112 -20.29 9.07 -20.94
N GLY A 113 -21.55 9.34 -20.61
CA GLY A 113 -22.07 9.23 -19.25
C GLY A 113 -22.00 7.80 -18.71
N GLY A 114 -22.35 6.82 -19.55
CA GLY A 114 -22.20 5.41 -19.19
C GLY A 114 -20.75 5.03 -18.86
N VAL A 115 -19.78 5.48 -19.68
CA VAL A 115 -18.35 5.26 -19.44
C VAL A 115 -17.89 5.99 -18.17
N ALA A 116 -18.43 7.18 -17.86
CA ALA A 116 -18.16 7.87 -16.60
C ALA A 116 -18.57 7.01 -15.39
N VAL A 117 -19.80 6.45 -15.42
CA VAL A 117 -20.26 5.52 -14.37
C VAL A 117 -19.37 4.26 -14.30
N GLY A 118 -18.98 3.72 -15.44
CA GLY A 118 -18.05 2.59 -15.52
C GLY A 118 -16.68 2.92 -14.91
N ALA A 119 -16.17 4.12 -15.12
CA ALA A 119 -14.91 4.59 -14.52
C ALA A 119 -15.03 4.75 -13.00
N VAL A 120 -16.17 5.23 -12.51
CA VAL A 120 -16.48 5.30 -11.06
C VAL A 120 -16.44 3.93 -10.40
N LEU A 121 -16.98 2.89 -11.06
CA LEU A 121 -17.10 1.54 -10.50
C LEU A 121 -15.84 0.68 -10.71
N SER A 122 -14.86 1.16 -11.47
CA SER A 122 -13.68 0.39 -11.86
C SER A 122 -12.58 0.28 -10.79
N PRO A 123 -12.32 1.28 -9.92
CA PRO A 123 -11.28 1.22 -8.88
C PRO A 123 -11.42 0.02 -7.95
N THR A 124 -10.28 -0.50 -7.47
CA THR A 124 -10.24 -1.60 -6.48
C THR A 124 -9.53 -1.15 -5.21
N ASP A 125 -9.97 -1.68 -4.08
CA ASP A 125 -9.53 -1.29 -2.74
C ASP A 125 -8.39 -2.15 -2.22
N ALA A 126 -7.51 -1.58 -1.41
CA ALA A 126 -6.40 -2.26 -0.76
C ALA A 126 -6.83 -3.17 0.42
N VAL A 127 -8.09 -3.14 0.86
CA VAL A 127 -8.60 -4.02 1.95
C VAL A 127 -8.36 -5.49 1.64
N ALA A 128 -8.54 -5.91 0.36
CA ALA A 128 -8.23 -7.27 -0.07
C ALA A 128 -6.78 -7.65 0.21
N THR A 129 -5.85 -6.77 -0.10
CA THR A 129 -4.43 -7.02 0.07
C THR A 129 -4.07 -7.22 1.54
N ASN A 130 -4.67 -6.44 2.45
CA ASN A 130 -4.47 -6.59 3.88
C ASN A 130 -4.97 -7.96 4.40
N ILE A 131 -6.09 -8.47 3.86
CA ILE A 131 -6.59 -9.82 4.18
C ILE A 131 -5.64 -10.89 3.63
N VAL A 132 -5.20 -10.75 2.39
CA VAL A 132 -4.30 -11.69 1.70
C VAL A 132 -2.94 -11.77 2.42
N LYS A 133 -2.37 -10.63 2.84
CA LYS A 133 -1.13 -10.55 3.65
C LYS A 133 -1.24 -11.34 4.95
N LYS A 134 -2.33 -11.15 5.70
CA LYS A 134 -2.55 -11.83 6.99
C LYS A 134 -2.70 -13.35 6.86
N LEU A 135 -3.09 -13.85 5.70
CA LEU A 135 -3.29 -15.27 5.43
C LEU A 135 -2.07 -15.95 4.78
N GLY A 136 -0.94 -15.27 4.68
CA GLY A 136 0.34 -15.86 4.26
C GLY A 136 0.40 -16.25 2.78
N VAL A 137 -0.36 -15.58 1.92
CA VAL A 137 -0.28 -15.81 0.46
C VAL A 137 1.04 -15.26 -0.09
N ALA A 138 1.53 -15.87 -1.16
CA ALA A 138 2.81 -15.54 -1.79
C ALA A 138 3.02 -14.02 -1.98
N PRO A 139 4.18 -13.47 -1.58
CA PRO A 139 4.48 -12.02 -1.63
C PRO A 139 4.30 -11.39 -3.01
N ARG A 140 4.43 -12.19 -4.07
CA ARG A 140 4.23 -11.73 -5.45
C ARG A 140 2.79 -11.30 -5.73
N VAL A 141 1.81 -12.10 -5.27
CA VAL A 141 0.39 -11.78 -5.45
C VAL A 141 0.02 -10.53 -4.65
N VAL A 142 0.56 -10.42 -3.43
CA VAL A 142 0.41 -9.22 -2.59
C VAL A 142 0.93 -7.98 -3.30
N ALA A 143 2.16 -8.03 -3.85
CA ALA A 143 2.74 -6.90 -4.59
C ALA A 143 1.94 -6.53 -5.84
N MET A 144 1.32 -7.50 -6.52
CA MET A 144 0.44 -7.23 -7.65
C MET A 144 -0.85 -6.52 -7.23
N LEU A 145 -1.47 -6.95 -6.14
CA LEU A 145 -2.69 -6.33 -5.59
C LEU A 145 -2.42 -4.93 -5.06
N ASP A 146 -1.34 -4.74 -4.29
CA ASP A 146 -0.92 -3.42 -3.80
C ASP A 146 -0.65 -2.46 -4.98
N GLY A 147 0.09 -2.92 -5.99
CA GLY A 147 0.41 -2.11 -7.17
C GLY A 147 -0.81 -1.81 -8.03
N GLU A 148 -1.75 -2.77 -8.12
CA GLU A 148 -3.01 -2.56 -8.82
C GLU A 148 -3.83 -1.47 -8.12
N SER A 149 -4.10 -1.58 -6.83
CA SER A 149 -4.95 -0.63 -6.10
C SER A 149 -4.38 0.79 -6.09
N MET A 150 -3.05 0.96 -6.05
CA MET A 150 -2.43 2.28 -6.10
C MET A 150 -2.57 3.00 -7.45
N LEU A 151 -2.50 2.25 -8.56
CA LEU A 151 -2.47 2.84 -9.89
C LEU A 151 -3.85 2.89 -10.57
N ASN A 152 -4.77 1.98 -10.22
CA ASN A 152 -6.09 1.93 -10.83
C ASN A 152 -6.96 3.14 -10.46
N ASP A 153 -6.84 3.66 -9.23
CA ASP A 153 -7.57 4.84 -8.78
C ASP A 153 -7.23 6.06 -9.62
N ALA A 154 -5.93 6.27 -9.84
CA ALA A 154 -5.45 7.36 -10.70
C ALA A 154 -5.94 7.18 -12.15
N SER A 155 -5.87 5.96 -12.68
CA SER A 155 -6.33 5.64 -14.04
C SER A 155 -7.83 5.86 -14.20
N ALA A 156 -8.62 5.42 -13.22
CA ALA A 156 -10.07 5.56 -13.23
C ALA A 156 -10.52 7.03 -13.14
N LEU A 157 -9.86 7.84 -12.30
CA LEU A 157 -10.18 9.27 -12.19
C LEU A 157 -9.83 10.05 -13.44
N VAL A 158 -8.69 9.75 -14.10
CA VAL A 158 -8.36 10.35 -15.40
C VAL A 158 -9.40 9.97 -16.46
N LEU A 159 -9.82 8.71 -16.49
CA LEU A 159 -10.84 8.23 -17.42
C LEU A 159 -12.20 8.87 -17.11
N LEU A 160 -12.59 8.99 -15.84
CA LEU A 160 -13.81 9.66 -15.39
C LEU A 160 -13.85 11.11 -15.86
N ARG A 161 -12.80 11.89 -15.60
CA ARG A 161 -12.68 13.29 -16.07
C ARG A 161 -12.77 13.39 -17.59
N SER A 162 -12.13 12.46 -18.31
CA SER A 162 -12.17 12.41 -19.77
C SER A 162 -13.58 12.08 -20.28
N ALA A 163 -14.30 11.16 -19.64
CA ALA A 163 -15.65 10.78 -19.97
C ALA A 163 -16.65 11.92 -19.72
N ILE A 164 -16.51 12.63 -18.59
CA ILE A 164 -17.31 13.83 -18.28
C ILE A 164 -17.07 14.93 -19.33
N ALA A 165 -15.81 15.19 -19.69
CA ALA A 165 -15.48 16.16 -20.73
C ALA A 165 -16.08 15.78 -22.10
N ALA A 166 -16.11 14.47 -22.42
CA ALA A 166 -16.70 13.95 -23.65
C ALA A 166 -18.25 14.06 -23.70
N MET A 167 -18.91 14.31 -22.57
CA MET A 167 -20.35 14.62 -22.57
C MET A 167 -20.63 16.04 -23.11
N ALA A 168 -19.69 16.98 -22.90
CA ALA A 168 -19.84 18.36 -23.33
C ALA A 168 -19.28 18.64 -24.73
N THR A 169 -18.35 17.82 -25.24
CA THR A 169 -17.66 18.04 -26.52
C THR A 169 -17.42 16.71 -27.25
N THR A 170 -17.35 16.77 -28.58
CA THR A 170 -16.93 15.60 -29.38
C THR A 170 -15.44 15.38 -29.24
N VAL A 171 -15.05 14.40 -28.46
CA VAL A 171 -13.62 14.03 -28.24
C VAL A 171 -13.34 12.73 -28.98
N THR A 172 -12.22 12.68 -29.72
CA THR A 172 -11.80 11.43 -30.39
C THR A 172 -11.06 10.51 -29.42
N VAL A 173 -11.14 9.21 -29.62
CA VAL A 173 -10.42 8.21 -28.82
C VAL A 173 -8.91 8.48 -28.82
N GLY A 174 -8.36 8.93 -29.96
CA GLY A 174 -6.95 9.29 -30.08
C GLY A 174 -6.54 10.46 -29.19
N GLU A 175 -7.38 11.50 -29.10
CA GLU A 175 -7.14 12.65 -28.21
C GLU A 175 -7.19 12.24 -26.73
N VAL A 176 -8.14 11.39 -26.34
CA VAL A 176 -8.22 10.86 -24.98
C VAL A 176 -6.96 10.07 -24.63
N ALA A 177 -6.55 9.15 -25.51
CA ALA A 177 -5.36 8.34 -25.30
C ALA A 177 -4.07 9.20 -25.24
N TRP A 178 -3.96 10.21 -26.08
CA TRP A 178 -2.84 11.15 -26.07
C TRP A 178 -2.80 11.98 -24.78
N LYS A 179 -3.91 12.60 -24.40
CA LYS A 179 -4.03 13.36 -23.15
C LYS A 179 -3.69 12.50 -21.93
N PHE A 180 -4.17 11.24 -21.92
CA PHE A 180 -3.86 10.27 -20.85
C PHE A 180 -2.35 10.00 -20.79
N ALA A 181 -1.70 9.71 -21.92
CA ALA A 181 -0.26 9.44 -21.96
C ALA A 181 0.58 10.65 -21.51
N VAL A 182 0.23 11.85 -21.98
CA VAL A 182 0.89 13.10 -21.60
C VAL A 182 0.69 13.39 -20.10
N SER A 183 -0.53 13.21 -19.59
CA SER A 183 -0.85 13.38 -18.17
C SER A 183 0.03 12.48 -17.28
N ILE A 184 0.16 11.20 -17.63
CA ILE A 184 1.03 10.26 -16.89
C ILE A 184 2.51 10.66 -16.99
N ALA A 185 2.98 11.09 -18.16
CA ALA A 185 4.37 11.49 -18.35
C ALA A 185 4.73 12.73 -17.50
N ILE A 186 3.91 13.77 -17.53
CA ILE A 186 4.09 14.99 -16.72
C ILE A 186 4.02 14.65 -15.23
N ALA A 187 3.00 13.90 -14.81
CA ALA A 187 2.84 13.48 -13.42
C ALA A 187 4.05 12.68 -12.93
N SER A 188 4.56 11.74 -13.74
CA SER A 188 5.75 10.95 -13.41
C SER A 188 6.99 11.83 -13.27
N ALA A 189 7.18 12.81 -14.16
CA ALA A 189 8.31 13.74 -14.08
C ALA A 189 8.26 14.58 -12.80
N ILE A 190 7.09 15.12 -12.45
CA ILE A 190 6.88 15.87 -11.21
C ILE A 190 7.15 14.97 -10.00
N GLY A 191 6.57 13.76 -9.96
CA GLY A 191 6.77 12.82 -8.87
C GLY A 191 8.24 12.45 -8.66
N LEU A 192 9.02 12.25 -9.74
CA LEU A 192 10.46 12.02 -9.67
C LEU A 192 11.20 13.22 -9.07
N VAL A 193 10.92 14.43 -9.58
CA VAL A 193 11.58 15.66 -9.09
C VAL A 193 11.28 15.90 -7.62
N VAL A 194 10.01 15.78 -7.22
CA VAL A 194 9.58 15.94 -5.83
C VAL A 194 10.18 14.84 -4.93
N GLY A 195 10.09 13.58 -5.34
CA GLY A 195 10.61 12.45 -4.56
C GLY A 195 12.11 12.58 -4.28
N PHE A 196 12.93 12.84 -5.30
CA PHE A 196 14.36 13.03 -5.10
C PHE A 196 14.71 14.35 -4.40
N GLY A 197 13.98 15.42 -4.69
CA GLY A 197 14.16 16.73 -4.05
C GLY A 197 13.91 16.66 -2.56
N MET A 198 12.79 16.06 -2.16
CA MET A 198 12.41 15.92 -0.75
C MET A 198 13.35 14.99 0.03
N LEU A 199 13.87 13.93 -0.59
CA LEU A 199 14.90 13.09 0.04
C LEU A 199 16.20 13.86 0.32
N ARG A 200 16.60 14.77 -0.59
CA ARG A 200 17.76 15.65 -0.36
C ARG A 200 17.53 16.62 0.78
N VAL A 201 16.33 17.20 0.87
CA VAL A 201 15.95 18.07 1.99
C VAL A 201 15.90 17.28 3.30
N ALA A 202 15.30 16.09 3.28
CA ALA A 202 15.18 15.22 4.45
C ALA A 202 16.53 14.80 5.03
N LYS A 203 17.58 14.70 4.20
CA LYS A 203 18.95 14.43 4.66
C LYS A 203 19.52 15.53 5.57
N LEU A 204 19.01 16.76 5.45
CA LEU A 204 19.46 17.90 6.26
C LEU A 204 18.78 17.93 7.64
N VAL A 205 17.74 17.12 7.83
CA VAL A 205 16.95 17.09 9.06
C VAL A 205 17.38 15.92 9.93
N THR A 206 17.79 16.21 11.15
CA THR A 206 18.28 15.21 12.12
C THR A 206 17.27 14.90 13.22
N GLN A 207 16.30 15.79 13.46
CA GLN A 207 15.28 15.62 14.50
C GLN A 207 14.11 14.77 14.01
N PRO A 208 13.70 13.69 14.71
CA PRO A 208 12.64 12.79 14.30
C PRO A 208 11.30 13.48 14.06
N THR A 209 10.89 14.38 14.97
CA THR A 209 9.63 15.13 14.84
C THR A 209 9.59 16.00 13.58
N VAL A 210 10.66 16.75 13.32
CA VAL A 210 10.76 17.61 12.12
C VAL A 210 10.81 16.75 10.85
N SER A 211 11.53 15.63 10.89
CA SER A 211 11.60 14.66 9.78
C SER A 211 10.22 14.06 9.47
N THR A 212 9.44 13.75 10.51
CA THR A 212 8.07 13.24 10.35
C THR A 212 7.15 14.30 9.74
N LEU A 213 7.16 15.53 10.26
CA LEU A 213 6.37 16.63 9.69
C LEU A 213 6.73 16.89 8.22
N LEU A 214 8.03 16.89 7.92
CA LEU A 214 8.52 17.04 6.55
C LEU A 214 8.01 15.91 5.65
N SER A 215 7.87 14.67 6.16
CA SER A 215 7.39 13.53 5.37
C SER A 215 5.92 13.63 4.95
N PHE A 216 5.12 14.50 5.59
CA PHE A 216 3.73 14.75 5.20
C PHE A 216 3.58 15.78 4.08
N THR A 217 4.65 16.46 3.68
CA THR A 217 4.59 17.50 2.63
C THR A 217 4.69 16.95 1.20
N PRO A 218 5.48 15.90 0.88
CA PRO A 218 5.65 15.40 -0.48
C PRO A 218 4.36 15.05 -1.21
N PRO A 219 3.31 14.46 -0.58
CA PRO A 219 2.05 14.20 -1.25
C PRO A 219 1.45 15.46 -1.88
N PHE A 220 1.40 16.56 -1.15
CA PHE A 220 0.81 17.81 -1.61
C PHE A 220 1.73 18.54 -2.60
N VAL A 221 3.04 18.54 -2.34
CA VAL A 221 4.04 19.14 -3.23
C VAL A 221 4.08 18.44 -4.60
N ALA A 222 3.75 17.14 -4.66
CA ALA A 222 3.61 16.41 -5.91
C ALA A 222 2.23 16.60 -6.55
N TYR A 223 1.15 16.57 -5.75
CA TYR A 223 -0.23 16.63 -6.21
C TYR A 223 -0.56 17.98 -6.85
N LEU A 224 -0.35 19.08 -6.12
CA LEU A 224 -0.81 20.41 -6.54
C LEU A 224 -0.22 20.87 -7.88
N PRO A 225 1.11 20.80 -8.12
CA PRO A 225 1.66 21.22 -9.41
C PRO A 225 1.19 20.34 -10.57
N ALA A 226 1.01 19.03 -10.33
CA ALA A 226 0.53 18.12 -11.36
C ALA A 226 -0.89 18.46 -11.79
N GLU A 227 -1.82 18.70 -10.84
CA GLU A 227 -3.19 19.11 -11.13
C GLU A 227 -3.22 20.47 -11.86
N HIS A 228 -2.42 21.44 -11.42
CA HIS A 228 -2.33 22.75 -12.10
C HIS A 228 -1.84 22.66 -13.54
N LEU A 229 -1.01 21.68 -13.86
CA LEU A 229 -0.54 21.42 -15.23
C LEU A 229 -1.49 20.52 -16.04
N GLY A 230 -2.67 20.19 -15.49
CA GLY A 230 -3.64 19.29 -16.14
C GLY A 230 -3.20 17.85 -16.19
N ALA A 231 -2.22 17.47 -15.35
CA ALA A 231 -1.76 16.09 -15.19
C ALA A 231 -2.42 15.42 -13.97
N SER A 232 -2.22 14.11 -13.81
CA SER A 232 -2.78 13.39 -12.65
C SER A 232 -1.93 13.61 -11.40
N GLY A 233 -2.45 14.39 -10.43
CA GLY A 233 -1.82 14.60 -9.14
C GLY A 233 -1.58 13.30 -8.38
N LEU A 234 -2.51 12.33 -8.46
CA LEU A 234 -2.39 11.05 -7.78
C LEU A 234 -1.24 10.19 -8.34
N VAL A 235 -1.04 10.17 -9.66
CA VAL A 235 0.13 9.51 -10.27
C VAL A 235 1.44 10.16 -9.80
N ALA A 236 1.49 11.50 -9.72
CA ALA A 236 2.67 12.20 -9.23
C ALA A 236 2.99 11.83 -7.78
N VAL A 237 1.97 11.71 -6.93
CA VAL A 237 2.10 11.28 -5.53
C VAL A 237 2.64 9.86 -5.41
N VAL A 238 2.08 8.91 -6.19
CA VAL A 238 2.54 7.51 -6.19
C VAL A 238 4.00 7.42 -6.60
N VAL A 239 4.39 8.12 -7.68
CA VAL A 239 5.78 8.13 -8.15
C VAL A 239 6.72 8.74 -7.10
N ALA A 240 6.32 9.84 -6.45
CA ALA A 240 7.11 10.45 -5.37
C ALA A 240 7.26 9.49 -4.18
N GLY A 241 6.19 8.79 -3.78
CA GLY A 241 6.20 7.78 -2.72
C GLY A 241 7.10 6.59 -3.04
N LEU A 242 7.02 6.04 -4.25
CA LEU A 242 7.91 4.95 -4.71
C LEU A 242 9.39 5.36 -4.68
N VAL A 243 9.70 6.60 -5.08
CA VAL A 243 11.07 7.15 -5.02
C VAL A 243 11.52 7.27 -3.56
N ALA A 244 10.66 7.79 -2.69
CA ALA A 244 10.96 7.96 -1.27
C ALA A 244 11.16 6.60 -0.57
N GLY A 245 10.29 5.62 -0.80
CA GLY A 245 10.39 4.28 -0.24
C GLY A 245 11.64 3.54 -0.68
N HIS A 246 11.95 3.57 -1.99
CA HIS A 246 13.13 2.88 -2.54
C HIS A 246 14.45 3.50 -2.08
N ASN A 247 14.55 4.81 -2.07
CA ASN A 247 15.81 5.50 -1.79
C ASN A 247 15.95 5.93 -0.32
N GLY A 248 14.87 5.92 0.46
CA GLY A 248 14.85 6.31 1.87
C GLY A 248 16.02 5.74 2.69
N PRO A 249 16.36 4.43 2.57
CA PRO A 249 17.48 3.84 3.30
C PRO A 249 18.85 4.48 3.04
N ARG A 250 19.04 5.18 1.91
CA ARG A 250 20.29 5.87 1.57
C ARG A 250 20.38 7.28 2.14
N TYR A 251 19.24 7.91 2.42
CA TYR A 251 19.17 9.33 2.80
C TYR A 251 18.80 9.54 4.26
N LEU A 252 18.01 8.62 4.84
CA LEU A 252 17.46 8.75 6.18
C LEU A 252 18.14 7.78 7.16
N ALA A 253 18.48 8.28 8.33
CA ALA A 253 18.95 7.46 9.45
C ALA A 253 17.85 6.44 9.87
N PRO A 254 18.22 5.25 10.41
CA PRO A 254 17.27 4.22 10.81
C PRO A 254 16.18 4.72 11.78
N VAL A 255 16.56 5.52 12.78
CA VAL A 255 15.63 6.11 13.76
C VAL A 255 14.57 6.98 13.10
N LEU A 256 14.97 7.82 12.11
CA LEU A 256 14.04 8.68 11.38
C LEU A 256 13.06 7.87 10.54
N ARG A 257 13.54 6.81 9.87
CA ARG A 257 12.69 5.91 9.08
C ARG A 257 11.66 5.21 9.95
N ARG A 258 12.08 4.69 11.12
CA ARG A 258 11.17 4.02 12.05
C ARG A 258 10.09 4.96 12.58
N SER A 259 10.49 6.18 12.96
CA SER A 259 9.54 7.22 13.37
C SER A 259 8.52 7.53 12.28
N GLN A 260 8.99 7.75 11.06
CA GLN A 260 8.09 8.02 9.92
C GLN A 260 7.15 6.85 9.66
N GLU A 261 7.64 5.61 9.67
CA GLU A 261 6.84 4.40 9.45
C GLU A 261 5.67 4.29 10.44
N ILE A 262 5.92 4.48 11.75
CA ILE A 262 4.89 4.41 12.78
C ILE A 262 3.85 5.51 12.56
N ASN A 263 4.29 6.74 12.31
CA ASN A 263 3.38 7.86 12.12
C ASN A 263 2.53 7.71 10.84
N TRP A 264 3.13 7.24 9.73
CA TRP A 264 2.40 6.99 8.50
C TRP A 264 1.35 5.89 8.66
N ARG A 265 1.65 4.79 9.37
CA ARG A 265 0.64 3.76 9.68
C ARG A 265 -0.52 4.31 10.50
N THR A 266 -0.25 5.23 11.45
CA THR A 266 -1.30 5.87 12.24
C THR A 266 -2.20 6.76 11.37
N VAL A 267 -1.60 7.56 10.49
CA VAL A 267 -2.34 8.41 9.54
C VAL A 267 -3.16 7.56 8.58
N GLU A 268 -2.58 6.53 8.00
CA GLU A 268 -3.25 5.58 7.10
C GLU A 268 -4.48 4.96 7.78
N MET A 269 -4.31 4.41 8.99
CA MET A 269 -5.41 3.81 9.77
C MET A 269 -6.53 4.82 10.04
N LEU A 270 -6.19 6.06 10.38
CA LEU A 270 -7.17 7.11 10.66
C LEU A 270 -7.93 7.53 9.41
N LEU A 271 -7.23 7.77 8.31
CA LEU A 271 -7.83 8.22 7.05
C LEU A 271 -8.66 7.12 6.39
N GLU A 272 -8.12 5.89 6.30
CA GLU A 272 -8.83 4.73 5.79
C GLU A 272 -10.08 4.44 6.64
N GLY A 273 -9.92 4.40 7.97
CA GLY A 273 -11.03 4.19 8.89
C GLY A 273 -12.08 5.29 8.78
N GLY A 274 -11.67 6.54 8.63
CA GLY A 274 -12.56 7.68 8.42
C GLY A 274 -13.39 7.55 7.14
N LEU A 275 -12.74 7.18 6.01
CA LEU A 275 -13.44 6.95 4.75
C LEU A 275 -14.49 5.84 4.83
N PHE A 276 -14.17 4.70 5.47
CA PHE A 276 -15.13 3.61 5.62
C PHE A 276 -16.28 3.95 6.58
N LEU A 277 -16.01 4.70 7.63
CA LEU A 277 -17.05 5.20 8.53
C LEU A 277 -17.99 6.18 7.81
N LEU A 278 -17.44 7.12 7.03
CA LEU A 278 -18.21 8.05 6.19
C LEU A 278 -19.04 7.32 5.16
N LEU A 279 -18.48 6.32 4.49
CA LEU A 279 -19.21 5.47 3.55
C LEU A 279 -20.46 4.86 4.20
N GLY A 280 -20.37 4.38 5.45
CA GLY A 280 -21.52 3.87 6.19
C GLY A 280 -22.54 4.97 6.57
N LEU A 281 -22.08 6.16 6.94
CA LEU A 281 -22.95 7.28 7.35
C LEU A 281 -23.76 7.88 6.21
N GLU A 282 -23.25 7.85 4.98
CA GLU A 282 -23.88 8.47 3.81
C GLU A 282 -25.05 7.66 3.21
N ILE A 283 -25.24 6.40 3.62
CA ILE A 283 -26.26 5.54 2.99
C ILE A 283 -27.69 6.07 3.14
N TYR A 284 -28.04 6.56 4.32
CA TYR A 284 -29.41 7.03 4.57
C TYR A 284 -29.75 8.31 3.79
N PRO A 285 -28.90 9.36 3.79
CA PRO A 285 -29.07 10.52 2.90
C PRO A 285 -29.26 10.10 1.43
N LEU A 286 -28.39 9.22 0.90
CA LEU A 286 -28.47 8.76 -0.49
C LEU A 286 -29.79 8.05 -0.81
N ILE A 287 -30.27 7.18 0.08
CA ILE A 287 -31.57 6.51 -0.09
C ILE A 287 -32.71 7.53 -0.10
N ARG A 288 -32.66 8.53 0.78
CA ARG A 288 -33.66 9.60 0.85
C ARG A 288 -33.70 10.42 -0.43
N ASP A 289 -32.54 10.77 -0.97
CA ASP A 289 -32.41 11.60 -2.17
C ASP A 289 -32.91 10.85 -3.43
N VAL A 290 -32.61 9.55 -3.53
CA VAL A 290 -33.14 8.71 -4.62
C VAL A 290 -34.66 8.56 -4.51
N ARG A 291 -35.22 8.40 -3.29
CA ARG A 291 -36.68 8.36 -3.11
C ARG A 291 -37.36 9.66 -3.49
N ALA A 292 -36.68 10.80 -3.25
CA ALA A 292 -37.20 12.12 -3.63
C ALA A 292 -37.18 12.35 -5.16
N SER A 293 -36.43 11.57 -5.93
CA SER A 293 -36.36 11.64 -7.40
C SER A 293 -37.31 10.69 -8.13
N ASP A 294 -38.32 10.12 -7.44
CA ASP A 294 -39.34 9.19 -7.98
C ASP A 294 -38.75 7.92 -8.65
N VAL A 295 -37.49 7.59 -8.43
CA VAL A 295 -36.85 6.38 -8.94
C VAL A 295 -37.03 5.24 -7.94
N PRO A 296 -37.64 4.10 -8.35
CA PRO A 296 -37.75 2.96 -7.45
C PRO A 296 -36.40 2.43 -6.99
N LEU A 297 -36.22 2.20 -5.68
CA LEU A 297 -34.97 1.64 -5.11
C LEU A 297 -34.59 0.30 -5.74
N THR A 298 -35.56 -0.47 -6.23
CA THR A 298 -35.32 -1.73 -6.96
C THR A 298 -34.44 -1.53 -8.18
N VAL A 299 -34.52 -0.36 -8.84
CA VAL A 299 -33.66 0.00 -9.98
C VAL A 299 -32.21 0.17 -9.50
N ALA A 300 -32.00 0.84 -8.37
CA ALA A 300 -30.65 1.00 -7.81
C ALA A 300 -30.01 -0.35 -7.45
N PHE A 301 -30.77 -1.26 -6.82
CA PHE A 301 -30.29 -2.60 -6.48
C PHE A 301 -30.01 -3.46 -7.73
N THR A 302 -30.87 -3.41 -8.75
CA THR A 302 -30.65 -4.17 -10.01
C THR A 302 -29.43 -3.65 -10.76
N LEU A 303 -29.26 -2.32 -10.86
CA LEU A 303 -28.10 -1.69 -11.46
C LEU A 303 -26.80 -2.03 -10.70
N ALA A 304 -26.85 -2.00 -9.37
CA ALA A 304 -25.70 -2.36 -8.53
C ALA A 304 -25.33 -3.84 -8.69
N ALA A 305 -26.30 -4.75 -8.67
CA ALA A 305 -26.07 -6.18 -8.86
C ALA A 305 -25.52 -6.48 -10.28
N ALA A 306 -26.09 -5.86 -11.31
CA ALA A 306 -25.60 -5.98 -12.69
C ALA A 306 -24.18 -5.39 -12.82
N GLY A 307 -23.93 -4.21 -12.26
CA GLY A 307 -22.62 -3.57 -12.26
C GLY A 307 -21.55 -4.43 -11.57
N LEU A 308 -21.84 -4.97 -10.39
CA LEU A 308 -20.92 -5.86 -9.66
C LEU A 308 -20.69 -7.17 -10.43
N GLY A 309 -21.74 -7.78 -10.97
CA GLY A 309 -21.64 -9.01 -11.75
C GLY A 309 -20.80 -8.83 -13.01
N VAL A 310 -21.06 -7.77 -13.77
CA VAL A 310 -20.26 -7.44 -14.98
C VAL A 310 -18.81 -7.13 -14.62
N THR A 311 -18.58 -6.40 -13.55
CA THR A 311 -17.21 -6.11 -13.10
C THR A 311 -16.42 -7.38 -12.79
N LEU A 312 -17.03 -8.32 -12.06
CA LEU A 312 -16.40 -9.62 -11.76
C LEU A 312 -16.16 -10.45 -13.03
N ALA A 313 -17.15 -10.47 -13.93
CA ALA A 313 -17.04 -11.19 -15.21
C ALA A 313 -15.91 -10.64 -16.10
N VAL A 314 -15.82 -9.30 -16.23
CA VAL A 314 -14.76 -8.64 -17.00
C VAL A 314 -13.39 -8.92 -16.38
N ARG A 315 -13.28 -8.86 -15.05
CA ARG A 315 -12.04 -9.15 -14.34
C ARG A 315 -11.64 -10.61 -14.51
N ALA A 316 -12.57 -11.55 -14.43
CA ALA A 316 -12.31 -12.97 -14.68
C ALA A 316 -11.84 -13.21 -16.11
N LEU A 317 -12.52 -12.58 -17.10
CA LEU A 317 -12.13 -12.67 -18.51
C LEU A 317 -10.73 -12.11 -18.77
N TYR A 318 -10.38 -11.00 -18.11
CA TYR A 318 -9.05 -10.38 -18.24
C TYR A 318 -7.94 -11.17 -17.54
N ALA A 319 -8.26 -11.86 -16.43
CA ALA A 319 -7.28 -12.69 -15.72
C ALA A 319 -6.74 -13.84 -16.59
N VAL A 320 -7.54 -14.38 -17.50
CA VAL A 320 -7.13 -15.47 -18.39
C VAL A 320 -5.94 -15.08 -19.29
N PRO A 321 -6.01 -14.03 -20.13
CA PRO A 321 -4.88 -13.64 -20.97
C PRO A 321 -3.70 -13.12 -20.15
N LEU A 322 -3.92 -12.51 -18.98
CA LEU A 322 -2.87 -12.09 -18.06
C LEU A 322 -2.03 -13.30 -17.61
N LEU A 323 -2.69 -14.32 -17.07
CA LEU A 323 -2.02 -15.55 -16.59
C LEU A 323 -1.34 -16.29 -17.73
N TRP A 324 -2.01 -16.39 -18.88
CA TRP A 324 -1.42 -17.00 -20.07
C TRP A 324 -0.15 -16.26 -20.52
N GLY A 325 -0.18 -14.92 -20.54
CA GLY A 325 0.98 -14.10 -20.86
C GLY A 325 2.13 -14.26 -19.87
N VAL A 326 1.83 -14.40 -18.56
CA VAL A 326 2.84 -14.68 -17.53
C VAL A 326 3.41 -16.10 -17.69
N HIS A 327 2.57 -17.10 -17.93
CA HIS A 327 2.98 -18.49 -18.16
C HIS A 327 3.88 -18.64 -19.40
N MET A 328 3.53 -18.01 -20.52
CA MET A 328 4.35 -17.99 -21.74
C MET A 328 5.73 -17.37 -21.49
N ARG A 329 5.82 -16.34 -20.65
CA ARG A 329 7.11 -15.73 -20.26
C ARG A 329 7.93 -16.65 -19.38
N HIS A 330 7.31 -17.34 -18.43
CA HIS A 330 7.98 -18.34 -17.60
C HIS A 330 8.72 -19.37 -18.45
N HIS A 331 8.08 -19.94 -19.47
CA HIS A 331 8.73 -20.85 -20.41
C HIS A 331 9.87 -20.23 -21.20
N LYS A 332 9.72 -18.96 -21.63
CA LYS A 332 10.79 -18.24 -22.34
C LYS A 332 12.01 -17.97 -21.43
N TYR A 333 11.79 -17.68 -20.14
CA TYR A 333 12.88 -17.49 -19.19
C TYR A 333 13.59 -18.79 -18.85
N GLN A 334 12.87 -19.89 -18.68
CA GLN A 334 13.49 -21.20 -18.50
C GLN A 334 14.37 -21.59 -19.70
N ALA A 335 13.89 -21.38 -20.92
CA ALA A 335 14.66 -21.63 -22.13
C ALA A 335 15.87 -20.69 -22.29
N ALA A 336 15.79 -19.47 -21.75
CA ALA A 336 16.88 -18.50 -21.79
C ALA A 336 17.96 -18.72 -20.72
N ARG A 337 17.66 -19.48 -19.64
CA ARG A 337 18.57 -19.70 -18.50
C ARG A 337 19.92 -20.25 -18.95
N GLY A 338 19.94 -21.27 -19.79
CA GLY A 338 21.19 -21.84 -20.32
C GLY A 338 21.99 -20.90 -21.24
N LYS A 339 21.35 -19.85 -21.80
CA LYS A 339 22.06 -18.79 -22.53
C LYS A 339 22.63 -17.75 -21.56
N LEU A 340 21.95 -17.46 -20.46
CA LEU A 340 22.39 -16.52 -19.44
C LEU A 340 23.62 -17.05 -18.70
N ASP A 341 23.69 -18.33 -18.40
CA ASP A 341 24.86 -18.97 -17.80
C ASP A 341 26.10 -18.82 -18.70
N LYS A 342 25.96 -19.03 -20.02
CA LYS A 342 27.03 -18.82 -21.00
C LYS A 342 27.46 -17.35 -21.12
N ILE A 343 26.52 -16.41 -20.93
CA ILE A 343 26.83 -14.96 -20.93
C ILE A 343 27.58 -14.60 -19.64
N HIS A 344 27.21 -15.16 -18.52
CA HIS A 344 27.91 -14.98 -17.25
C HIS A 344 29.36 -15.44 -17.34
N GLU A 345 29.59 -16.59 -17.93
CA GLU A 345 30.92 -17.17 -18.19
C GLU A 345 31.78 -16.26 -19.10
N LYS A 346 31.17 -15.70 -20.15
CA LYS A 346 31.85 -14.72 -21.04
C LYS A 346 32.21 -13.42 -20.35
N ILE A 347 31.35 -12.92 -19.46
CA ILE A 347 31.60 -11.69 -18.70
C ILE A 347 32.70 -11.91 -17.67
N ALA A 348 32.77 -13.10 -17.07
CA ALA A 348 33.86 -13.45 -16.15
C ALA A 348 35.24 -13.40 -16.84
N ALA A 349 35.28 -13.61 -18.16
CA ALA A 349 36.49 -13.53 -18.98
C ALA A 349 36.82 -12.12 -19.50
N GLU A 350 35.99 -11.07 -19.22
CA GLU A 350 36.22 -9.71 -19.69
C GLU A 350 37.45 -9.07 -18.97
N PRO A 351 38.45 -8.55 -19.71
CA PRO A 351 39.66 -8.02 -19.11
C PRO A 351 39.48 -6.72 -18.34
N SER A 352 38.48 -5.89 -18.67
CA SER A 352 38.23 -4.60 -18.03
C SER A 352 37.39 -4.75 -16.79
N GLU A 353 37.96 -4.43 -15.61
CA GLU A 353 37.33 -4.57 -14.31
C GLU A 353 36.04 -3.74 -14.15
N ALA A 354 36.04 -2.49 -14.63
CA ALA A 354 34.86 -1.61 -14.60
C ALA A 354 33.71 -2.13 -15.49
N LYS A 355 34.01 -2.56 -16.73
CA LYS A 355 33.03 -3.15 -17.64
C LYS A 355 32.53 -4.50 -17.11
N ARG A 356 33.40 -5.32 -16.55
CA ARG A 356 33.06 -6.60 -15.93
C ARG A 356 32.11 -6.41 -14.74
N THR A 357 32.36 -5.42 -13.88
CA THR A 357 31.50 -5.13 -12.71
C THR A 357 30.11 -4.67 -13.13
N ASP A 358 30.01 -3.77 -14.10
CA ASP A 358 28.73 -3.23 -14.59
C ASP A 358 27.93 -4.29 -15.37
N ALA A 359 28.60 -5.08 -16.22
CA ALA A 359 28.01 -6.19 -16.94
C ALA A 359 27.56 -7.32 -15.99
N ASN A 360 28.38 -7.70 -15.01
CA ASN A 360 28.01 -8.68 -13.98
C ASN A 360 26.77 -8.24 -13.19
N THR A 361 26.68 -6.97 -12.79
CA THR A 361 25.53 -6.44 -12.07
C THR A 361 24.24 -6.53 -12.90
N ARG A 362 24.31 -6.20 -14.20
CA ARG A 362 23.17 -6.32 -15.11
C ARG A 362 22.73 -7.77 -15.31
N VAL A 363 23.69 -8.67 -15.55
CA VAL A 363 23.39 -10.10 -15.74
C VAL A 363 22.86 -10.73 -14.47
N ARG A 364 23.46 -10.46 -13.31
CA ARG A 364 22.93 -10.91 -12.01
C ARG A 364 21.49 -10.45 -11.79
N ARG A 365 21.12 -9.21 -12.15
CA ARG A 365 19.73 -8.74 -12.09
C ARG A 365 18.81 -9.54 -13.01
N VAL A 366 19.22 -9.77 -14.26
CA VAL A 366 18.40 -10.54 -15.21
C VAL A 366 18.21 -11.97 -14.74
N ILE A 367 19.26 -12.60 -14.18
CA ILE A 367 19.18 -13.95 -13.60
C ILE A 367 18.25 -13.92 -12.38
N ALA A 368 18.41 -12.97 -11.46
CA ALA A 368 17.56 -12.84 -10.28
C ALA A 368 16.09 -12.57 -10.64
N ASP A 369 15.82 -11.76 -11.66
CA ASP A 369 14.46 -11.52 -12.16
C ASP A 369 13.87 -12.77 -12.84
N ALA A 370 14.71 -13.57 -13.53
CA ALA A 370 14.32 -14.83 -14.12
C ALA A 370 14.03 -15.90 -13.04
N ASP A 371 14.89 -16.02 -12.04
CA ASP A 371 14.73 -16.93 -10.91
C ASP A 371 13.51 -16.57 -10.06
N TYR A 372 13.25 -15.28 -9.81
CA TYR A 372 12.03 -14.81 -9.15
C TYR A 372 10.76 -15.25 -9.88
N GLN A 373 10.76 -15.16 -11.23
CA GLN A 373 9.62 -15.59 -12.02
C GLN A 373 9.49 -17.13 -12.09
N ALA A 374 10.62 -17.84 -12.03
CA ALA A 374 10.65 -19.29 -12.07
C ALA A 374 10.23 -19.94 -10.75
N THR A 375 10.65 -19.36 -9.63
CA THR A 375 10.36 -19.90 -8.28
C THR A 375 8.97 -19.54 -7.76
N ARG A 376 8.36 -18.47 -8.31
CA ARG A 376 7.03 -17.97 -7.89
C ARG A 376 6.08 -17.86 -9.09
N PRO A 377 5.71 -19.00 -9.73
CA PRO A 377 4.81 -18.98 -10.88
C PRO A 377 3.42 -18.50 -10.47
N LEU A 378 2.75 -17.76 -11.36
CA LEU A 378 1.34 -17.44 -11.22
C LEU A 378 0.53 -18.48 -11.97
N GLY A 379 -0.29 -19.21 -11.24
CA GLY A 379 -1.15 -20.26 -11.78
C GLY A 379 -2.65 -19.88 -11.73
N PRO A 380 -3.53 -20.84 -12.02
CA PRO A 380 -4.98 -20.62 -11.95
C PRO A 380 -5.49 -20.23 -10.57
N ARG A 381 -4.83 -20.70 -9.49
CA ARG A 381 -5.19 -20.38 -8.10
C ARG A 381 -4.99 -18.90 -7.80
N GLU A 382 -3.84 -18.36 -8.21
CA GLU A 382 -3.52 -16.93 -8.10
C GLU A 382 -4.47 -16.11 -8.96
N GLY A 383 -4.86 -16.62 -10.12
CA GLY A 383 -5.86 -15.97 -10.98
C GLY A 383 -7.23 -15.85 -10.32
N VAL A 384 -7.73 -16.92 -9.71
CA VAL A 384 -9.00 -16.87 -8.95
C VAL A 384 -8.90 -15.89 -7.80
N LEU A 385 -7.77 -15.88 -7.09
CA LEU A 385 -7.52 -14.93 -6.01
C LEU A 385 -7.51 -13.48 -6.52
N LEU A 386 -6.79 -13.18 -7.62
CA LEU A 386 -6.75 -11.86 -8.23
C LEU A 386 -8.15 -11.37 -8.65
N VAL A 387 -8.99 -12.28 -9.17
CA VAL A 387 -10.39 -11.94 -9.53
C VAL A 387 -11.18 -11.61 -8.27
N TRP A 388 -11.12 -12.44 -7.24
CA TRP A 388 -11.94 -12.29 -6.04
C TRP A 388 -11.46 -11.16 -5.14
N ALA A 389 -10.16 -10.86 -5.14
CA ALA A 389 -9.56 -9.78 -4.37
C ALA A 389 -9.84 -8.37 -4.94
N GLY A 390 -10.43 -8.26 -6.13
CA GLY A 390 -10.77 -6.96 -6.73
C GLY A 390 -11.99 -6.31 -6.09
N MET A 391 -11.95 -6.07 -4.79
CA MET A 391 -13.03 -5.40 -4.05
C MET A 391 -13.07 -3.91 -4.37
N ARG A 392 -14.28 -3.33 -4.33
CA ARG A 392 -14.50 -1.88 -4.44
C ARG A 392 -14.61 -1.30 -3.04
N GLY A 393 -14.12 -0.09 -2.86
CA GLY A 393 -14.05 0.56 -1.56
C GLY A 393 -14.52 2.01 -1.56
N ALA A 394 -14.03 2.75 -0.59
CA ALA A 394 -14.42 4.13 -0.36
C ALA A 394 -14.12 5.07 -1.53
N ILE A 395 -13.08 4.78 -2.32
CA ILE A 395 -12.70 5.60 -3.48
C ILE A 395 -13.77 5.57 -4.58
N THR A 396 -14.47 4.45 -4.74
CA THR A 396 -15.61 4.35 -5.65
C THR A 396 -16.70 5.36 -5.31
N LEU A 397 -17.03 5.54 -4.02
CA LEU A 397 -18.00 6.54 -3.60
C LEU A 397 -17.45 7.97 -3.78
N ALA A 398 -16.20 8.22 -3.36
CA ALA A 398 -15.57 9.51 -3.54
C ALA A 398 -15.56 9.94 -5.02
N ALA A 399 -15.22 9.04 -5.93
CA ALA A 399 -15.28 9.28 -7.37
C ALA A 399 -16.71 9.57 -7.86
N ALA A 400 -17.73 8.85 -7.34
CA ALA A 400 -19.13 9.09 -7.69
C ALA A 400 -19.60 10.49 -7.26
N GLN A 401 -19.14 10.98 -6.12
CA GLN A 401 -19.51 12.30 -5.62
C GLN A 401 -18.92 13.45 -6.46
N THR A 402 -17.81 13.20 -7.20
CA THR A 402 -17.23 14.19 -8.12
C THR A 402 -18.04 14.39 -9.40
N LEU A 403 -19.09 13.62 -9.63
CA LEU A 403 -19.97 13.81 -10.77
C LEU A 403 -20.63 15.20 -10.69
N PRO A 404 -20.69 15.97 -11.80
CA PRO A 404 -21.34 17.27 -11.84
C PRO A 404 -22.78 17.23 -11.33
N HIS A 405 -23.26 18.36 -10.78
CA HIS A 405 -24.65 18.43 -10.26
C HIS A 405 -25.71 18.23 -11.34
N ASP A 406 -25.41 18.59 -12.58
CA ASP A 406 -26.26 18.39 -13.78
C ASP A 406 -26.09 17.02 -14.44
N PHE A 407 -25.31 16.12 -13.84
CA PHE A 407 -25.12 14.76 -14.36
C PHE A 407 -26.44 13.97 -14.32
N PRO A 408 -26.88 13.35 -15.44
CA PRO A 408 -28.12 12.61 -15.47
C PRO A 408 -28.17 11.50 -14.43
N TYR A 409 -29.24 11.43 -13.65
CA TYR A 409 -29.45 10.46 -12.57
C TYR A 409 -28.34 10.46 -11.50
N ARG A 410 -27.72 11.61 -11.21
CA ARG A 410 -26.59 11.72 -10.29
C ARG A 410 -26.84 10.99 -8.96
N SER A 411 -27.95 11.25 -8.28
CA SER A 411 -28.28 10.62 -6.99
C SER A 411 -28.39 9.08 -7.10
N LEU A 412 -28.99 8.59 -8.19
CA LEU A 412 -29.07 7.15 -8.46
C LEU A 412 -27.68 6.54 -8.68
N VAL A 413 -26.83 7.19 -9.48
CA VAL A 413 -25.47 6.71 -9.79
C VAL A 413 -24.61 6.68 -8.52
N VAL A 414 -24.70 7.71 -7.67
CA VAL A 414 -23.98 7.74 -6.38
C VAL A 414 -24.46 6.63 -5.46
N LEU A 415 -25.80 6.37 -5.39
CA LEU A 415 -26.34 5.25 -4.63
C LEU A 415 -25.90 3.89 -5.20
N VAL A 416 -25.89 3.71 -6.53
CA VAL A 416 -25.38 2.49 -7.18
C VAL A 416 -23.89 2.28 -6.86
N ALA A 417 -23.06 3.31 -6.93
CA ALA A 417 -21.66 3.23 -6.58
C ALA A 417 -21.47 2.80 -5.12
N PHE A 418 -22.24 3.39 -4.21
CA PHE A 418 -22.27 2.98 -2.80
C PHE A 418 -22.66 1.50 -2.64
N LEU A 419 -23.78 1.08 -3.25
CA LEU A 419 -24.27 -0.30 -3.14
C LEU A 419 -23.25 -1.31 -3.69
N VAL A 420 -22.58 -0.98 -4.82
CA VAL A 420 -21.51 -1.82 -5.39
C VAL A 420 -20.32 -1.90 -4.43
N ALA A 421 -19.86 -0.79 -3.88
CA ALA A 421 -18.74 -0.77 -2.93
C ALA A 421 -19.09 -1.58 -1.66
N ALA A 422 -20.23 -1.30 -1.04
CA ALA A 422 -20.68 -1.99 0.16
C ALA A 422 -20.90 -3.49 -0.07
N ALA A 423 -21.60 -3.87 -1.16
CA ALA A 423 -21.82 -5.28 -1.50
C ALA A 423 -20.50 -6.01 -1.81
N SER A 424 -19.60 -5.36 -2.54
CA SER A 424 -18.27 -5.91 -2.83
C SER A 424 -17.47 -6.16 -1.53
N LEU A 425 -17.38 -5.17 -0.66
CA LEU A 425 -16.69 -5.30 0.63
C LEU A 425 -17.32 -6.39 1.50
N LEU A 426 -18.66 -6.41 1.61
CA LEU A 426 -19.36 -7.40 2.44
C LEU A 426 -19.22 -8.81 1.86
N VAL A 427 -19.52 -9.02 0.58
CA VAL A 427 -19.52 -10.35 -0.02
C VAL A 427 -18.10 -10.87 -0.22
N GLN A 428 -17.27 -10.11 -0.94
CA GLN A 428 -15.91 -10.54 -1.24
C GLN A 428 -15.02 -10.51 0.00
N GLY A 429 -15.10 -9.47 0.85
CA GLY A 429 -14.29 -9.34 2.06
C GLY A 429 -14.55 -10.43 3.10
N THR A 430 -15.80 -10.86 3.29
CA THR A 430 -16.13 -11.96 4.22
C THR A 430 -15.80 -13.33 3.65
N THR A 431 -15.94 -13.52 2.34
CA THR A 431 -15.70 -14.81 1.68
C THR A 431 -14.24 -15.01 1.26
N LEU A 432 -13.44 -13.95 1.12
CA LEU A 432 -12.04 -14.02 0.69
C LEU A 432 -11.18 -14.96 1.57
N PRO A 433 -11.27 -14.95 2.92
CA PRO A 433 -10.53 -15.90 3.75
C PRO A 433 -10.93 -17.37 3.51
N TRP A 434 -12.20 -17.61 3.17
CA TRP A 434 -12.68 -18.94 2.81
C TRP A 434 -12.12 -19.37 1.44
N VAL A 435 -12.14 -18.48 0.44
CA VAL A 435 -11.56 -18.71 -0.90
C VAL A 435 -10.07 -19.06 -0.78
N ILE A 436 -9.29 -18.28 -0.03
CA ILE A 436 -7.85 -18.51 0.15
C ILE A 436 -7.60 -19.90 0.74
N ARG A 437 -8.34 -20.28 1.79
CA ARG A 437 -8.21 -21.60 2.41
C ARG A 437 -8.59 -22.75 1.48
N HIS A 438 -9.61 -22.56 0.61
CA HIS A 438 -10.05 -23.56 -0.37
C HIS A 438 -9.05 -23.72 -1.52
N LEU A 439 -8.40 -22.66 -1.94
CA LEU A 439 -7.40 -22.69 -3.00
C LEU A 439 -6.13 -23.44 -2.59
N LYS A 440 -5.92 -23.68 -1.28
CA LYS A 440 -4.78 -24.43 -0.73
C LYS A 440 -3.47 -23.97 -1.39
N PHE A 441 -3.13 -22.70 -1.19
CA PHE A 441 -1.83 -22.20 -1.65
C PHE A 441 -0.71 -23.05 -1.05
N PRO A 442 0.32 -23.39 -1.81
CA PRO A 442 1.51 -24.00 -1.24
C PRO A 442 2.07 -23.04 -0.20
N GLU A 443 2.43 -23.57 0.96
CA GLU A 443 3.16 -22.78 1.95
C GLU A 443 4.40 -22.21 1.28
N PRO A 444 4.75 -20.94 1.55
CA PRO A 444 5.99 -20.38 1.06
C PRO A 444 7.11 -21.34 1.40
N ASP A 445 7.95 -21.66 0.41
CA ASP A 445 9.05 -22.59 0.63
C ASP A 445 10.06 -21.94 1.59
N GLY A 446 9.83 -22.14 2.89
CA GLY A 446 10.61 -21.55 3.96
C GLY A 446 12.11 -21.86 3.84
N GLU A 447 12.46 -22.96 3.19
CA GLU A 447 13.86 -23.28 2.92
C GLU A 447 14.50 -22.33 1.90
N ILE A 448 13.77 -21.95 0.85
CA ILE A 448 14.29 -20.99 -0.15
C ILE A 448 14.45 -19.61 0.49
N GLU A 449 13.43 -19.14 1.23
CA GLU A 449 13.51 -17.86 1.93
C GLU A 449 14.62 -17.86 2.98
N ASN A 450 14.80 -18.92 3.72
CA ASN A 450 15.87 -19.03 4.71
C ASN A 450 17.25 -19.08 4.04
N ARG A 451 17.40 -19.76 2.91
CA ARG A 451 18.66 -19.75 2.14
C ARG A 451 18.99 -18.35 1.60
N GLU A 452 17.99 -17.64 1.07
CA GLU A 452 18.17 -16.24 0.60
C GLU A 452 18.57 -15.33 1.76
N ARG A 453 17.90 -15.45 2.93
CA ARG A 453 18.25 -14.69 4.14
C ARG A 453 19.65 -14.99 4.64
N GLN A 454 20.02 -16.26 4.73
CA GLN A 454 21.36 -16.69 5.16
C GLN A 454 22.45 -16.21 4.19
N ALA A 455 22.21 -16.30 2.86
CA ALA A 455 23.16 -15.80 1.87
C ALA A 455 23.36 -14.29 1.98
N LEU A 456 22.27 -13.53 2.13
CA LEU A 456 22.34 -12.08 2.32
C LEU A 456 23.02 -11.72 3.64
N ALA A 457 22.69 -12.40 4.73
CA ALA A 457 23.32 -12.20 6.03
C ALA A 457 24.83 -12.43 5.97
N ALA A 458 25.28 -13.48 5.27
CA ALA A 458 26.71 -13.75 5.05
C ALA A 458 27.40 -12.63 4.24
N GLU A 459 26.75 -12.09 3.20
CA GLU A 459 27.28 -10.96 2.41
C GLU A 459 27.41 -9.69 3.28
N VAL A 460 26.41 -9.41 4.12
CA VAL A 460 26.40 -8.26 5.05
C VAL A 460 27.50 -8.42 6.10
N GLU A 461 27.67 -9.61 6.68
CA GLU A 461 28.75 -9.91 7.62
C GLU A 461 30.12 -9.74 6.96
N GLN A 462 30.29 -10.24 5.74
CA GLN A 462 31.54 -10.09 5.00
C GLN A 462 31.89 -8.61 4.74
N ALA A 463 30.87 -7.78 4.42
CA ALA A 463 31.07 -6.35 4.24
C ALA A 463 31.55 -5.68 5.54
N ALA A 464 30.98 -6.04 6.67
CA ALA A 464 31.37 -5.53 7.98
C ALA A 464 32.78 -6.01 8.39
N ARG A 465 33.12 -7.28 8.14
CA ARG A 465 34.47 -7.81 8.38
C ARG A 465 35.51 -7.06 7.56
N ARG A 466 35.25 -6.73 6.29
CA ARG A 466 36.19 -5.93 5.46
C ARG A 466 36.52 -4.58 6.09
N VAL A 467 35.58 -3.92 6.73
CA VAL A 467 35.80 -2.66 7.44
C VAL A 467 36.64 -2.90 8.70
N LEU A 468 36.35 -3.94 9.49
CA LEU A 468 37.08 -4.25 10.72
C LEU A 468 38.52 -4.77 10.47
N ASP A 469 38.76 -5.33 9.29
CA ASP A 469 40.07 -5.87 8.90
C ASP A 469 40.88 -4.85 8.09
N ASP A 470 40.36 -3.65 7.85
CA ASP A 470 41.09 -2.57 7.16
C ASP A 470 42.24 -2.02 8.04
N PRO A 471 43.48 -2.20 7.64
CA PRO A 471 44.62 -1.74 8.42
C PRO A 471 44.75 -0.21 8.49
N THR A 472 43.99 0.51 7.63
CA THR A 472 43.96 1.98 7.62
C THR A 472 42.94 2.56 8.58
N LEU A 473 42.13 1.71 9.25
CA LEU A 473 41.10 2.14 10.18
C LEU A 473 41.70 2.93 11.35
N ARG A 474 41.23 4.18 11.54
CA ARG A 474 41.72 5.10 12.58
C ARG A 474 40.53 5.73 13.31
N THR A 475 40.76 6.09 14.57
CA THR A 475 39.83 6.90 15.36
C THR A 475 39.77 8.33 14.81
N THR A 476 38.80 9.13 15.26
CA THR A 476 38.72 10.57 14.93
C THR A 476 39.95 11.35 15.36
N ALA A 477 40.73 10.84 16.33
CA ALA A 477 42.00 11.38 16.78
C ALA A 477 43.22 10.88 15.96
N GLY A 478 42.99 10.07 14.89
CA GLY A 478 44.03 9.54 14.02
C GLY A 478 44.82 8.33 14.59
N THR A 479 44.45 7.84 15.77
CA THR A 479 45.07 6.66 16.39
C THR A 479 44.42 5.36 15.93
N PRO A 480 45.15 4.22 15.90
CA PRO A 480 44.49 2.91 15.62
C PRO A 480 43.50 2.55 16.72
N TYR A 481 42.44 1.84 16.36
CA TYR A 481 41.51 1.30 17.35
C TYR A 481 42.16 0.19 18.20
N ASP A 482 41.77 0.09 19.48
CA ASP A 482 42.19 -1.00 20.36
C ASP A 482 41.73 -2.36 19.81
N GLN A 483 42.66 -3.31 19.72
CA GLN A 483 42.42 -4.66 19.23
C GLN A 483 41.37 -5.40 20.09
N VAL A 484 41.33 -5.16 21.40
CA VAL A 484 40.34 -5.75 22.29
C VAL A 484 38.94 -5.30 21.93
N VAL A 485 38.76 -4.02 21.52
CA VAL A 485 37.48 -3.48 21.06
C VAL A 485 37.10 -4.10 19.72
N LEU A 486 38.03 -4.18 18.76
CA LEU A 486 37.78 -4.79 17.45
C LEU A 486 37.43 -6.26 17.58
N ASP A 487 38.11 -7.03 18.44
CA ASP A 487 37.82 -8.46 18.64
C ASP A 487 36.46 -8.68 19.37
N ARG A 488 36.08 -7.76 20.25
CA ARG A 488 34.72 -7.79 20.86
C ARG A 488 33.65 -7.51 19.84
N LEU A 489 33.83 -6.55 18.94
CA LEU A 489 32.92 -6.25 17.85
C LEU A 489 32.81 -7.43 16.86
N ARG A 490 33.96 -8.04 16.48
CA ARG A 490 33.98 -9.23 15.62
C ARG A 490 33.16 -10.36 16.22
N ARG A 491 33.32 -10.66 17.50
CA ARG A 491 32.54 -11.70 18.21
C ARG A 491 31.06 -11.37 18.27
N ARG A 492 30.70 -10.13 18.58
CA ARG A 492 29.30 -9.70 18.70
C ARG A 492 28.57 -9.73 17.36
N MET A 493 29.25 -9.41 16.27
CA MET A 493 28.67 -9.46 14.93
C MET A 493 28.45 -10.89 14.43
N SER A 494 29.34 -11.84 14.78
CA SER A 494 29.16 -13.24 14.45
C SER A 494 28.10 -13.96 15.30
N SER A 495 27.78 -13.46 16.51
CA SER A 495 26.70 -14.00 17.34
C SER A 495 25.33 -13.48 16.95
N ALA A 496 25.21 -12.25 16.46
CA ALA A 496 23.93 -11.67 16.05
C ALA A 496 23.24 -12.42 14.88
N ILE A 497 24.00 -13.15 14.06
CA ILE A 497 23.48 -13.95 12.95
C ILE A 497 23.09 -15.36 13.40
N ARG A 498 23.68 -15.85 14.51
CA ARG A 498 23.30 -17.17 15.09
C ARG A 498 22.05 -17.09 15.98
N GLU A 499 21.64 -15.90 16.38
CA GLU A 499 20.46 -15.70 17.24
C GLU A 499 19.13 -16.09 16.56
N ASP A 500 19.05 -16.13 15.22
CA ASP A 500 17.86 -16.60 14.52
C ASP A 500 17.63 -18.14 14.67
N GLU A 501 18.67 -18.95 14.86
CA GLU A 501 18.53 -20.39 15.17
C GLU A 501 18.26 -20.64 16.67
N GLU A 502 18.61 -19.69 17.54
CA GLU A 502 18.36 -19.76 18.98
C GLU A 502 17.01 -19.12 19.38
N ALA A 503 16.30 -18.44 18.50
CA ALA A 503 15.03 -17.76 18.79
C ALA A 503 13.96 -18.72 19.34
N GLU A 504 13.92 -19.98 18.92
CA GLU A 504 13.02 -21.00 19.50
C GLU A 504 13.38 -21.40 20.92
N ARG A 505 14.65 -21.27 21.34
CA ARG A 505 15.08 -21.52 22.73
C ARG A 505 14.76 -20.35 23.69
N PHE A 506 14.46 -19.17 23.15
CA PHE A 506 14.32 -17.92 23.91
C PHE A 506 12.89 -17.51 24.28
N GLU A 507 11.84 -18.30 23.98
CA GLU A 507 10.48 -17.98 24.47
C GLU A 507 10.42 -17.82 26.01
N GLY A 508 11.22 -18.60 26.75
CA GLY A 508 11.35 -18.48 28.19
C GLY A 508 12.09 -17.22 28.65
N LEU A 509 13.15 -16.82 27.91
CA LEU A 509 13.97 -15.66 28.26
C LEU A 509 13.22 -14.35 28.00
N GLY A 510 12.43 -14.25 26.93
CA GLY A 510 11.61 -13.06 26.66
C GLY A 510 10.64 -12.75 27.79
N ARG A 511 9.94 -13.76 28.32
CA ARG A 511 9.05 -13.59 29.49
C ARG A 511 9.80 -13.23 30.77
N LEU A 512 11.03 -13.70 30.94
CA LEU A 512 11.87 -13.32 32.06
C LEU A 512 12.34 -11.86 31.94
N LEU A 513 12.76 -11.45 30.76
CA LEU A 513 13.16 -10.07 30.49
C LEU A 513 12.02 -9.08 30.67
N ASP A 514 10.80 -9.42 30.20
CA ASP A 514 9.61 -8.60 30.42
C ASP A 514 9.35 -8.40 31.93
N LYS A 515 9.45 -9.46 32.74
CA LYS A 515 9.33 -9.37 34.19
C LYS A 515 10.43 -8.50 34.83
N ILE A 516 11.64 -8.57 34.32
CA ILE A 516 12.75 -7.74 34.81
C ILE A 516 12.46 -6.26 34.52
N PHE A 517 12.07 -5.93 33.28
CA PHE A 517 11.73 -4.55 32.93
C PHE A 517 10.50 -4.03 33.67
N GLU A 518 9.51 -4.89 33.88
CA GLU A 518 8.34 -4.57 34.71
C GLU A 518 8.74 -4.23 36.15
N ALA A 519 9.59 -5.05 36.76
CA ALA A 519 10.11 -4.80 38.11
C ALA A 519 10.96 -3.51 38.19
N GLN A 520 11.83 -3.27 37.22
CA GLN A 520 12.62 -2.04 37.13
C GLN A 520 11.73 -0.80 37.01
N ARG A 521 10.73 -0.83 36.12
CA ARG A 521 9.77 0.26 35.93
C ARG A 521 8.92 0.49 37.19
N ALA A 522 8.45 -0.58 37.85
CA ALA A 522 7.72 -0.49 39.09
C ALA A 522 8.54 0.18 40.19
N GLN A 523 9.86 -0.12 40.30
CA GLN A 523 10.75 0.51 41.25
C GLN A 523 10.95 2.01 40.98
N VAL A 524 11.11 2.42 39.72
CA VAL A 524 11.20 3.85 39.37
C VAL A 524 9.90 4.58 39.68
N LEU A 525 8.75 3.95 39.41
CA LEU A 525 7.44 4.54 39.74
C LEU A 525 7.20 4.62 41.27
N ALA A 526 7.65 3.62 42.05
CA ALA A 526 7.61 3.67 43.51
C ALA A 526 8.50 4.79 44.05
N ALA A 527 9.74 4.91 43.53
CA ALA A 527 10.65 5.99 43.91
C ALA A 527 10.08 7.38 43.56
N ARG A 528 9.30 7.48 42.45
CA ARG A 528 8.56 8.70 42.13
C ARG A 528 7.44 9.02 43.13
N ALA A 529 6.75 8.00 43.61
CA ALA A 529 5.69 8.17 44.65
C ALA A 529 6.29 8.59 46.00
N ASP A 530 7.50 8.10 46.32
CA ASP A 530 8.19 8.44 47.57
C ASP A 530 8.76 9.86 47.60
N GLY A 531 8.89 10.50 46.41
CA GLY A 531 9.34 11.89 46.25
C GLY A 531 10.77 12.18 46.73
N ILE A 532 11.63 11.15 46.79
CA ILE A 532 13.00 11.25 47.31
C ILE A 532 13.98 11.74 46.22
N TYR A 533 13.70 11.43 44.95
CA TYR A 533 14.57 11.74 43.83
C TYR A 533 14.05 12.92 43.00
N SER A 534 14.94 13.61 42.30
CA SER A 534 14.55 14.68 41.37
C SER A 534 13.76 14.13 40.17
N SER A 535 12.89 14.95 39.58
CA SER A 535 12.08 14.56 38.42
C SER A 535 12.99 14.19 37.23
N GLU A 536 14.10 14.91 37.04
CA GLU A 536 15.08 14.65 35.99
C GLU A 536 15.73 13.26 36.12
N ALA A 537 16.16 12.90 37.35
CA ALA A 537 16.76 11.57 37.60
C ALA A 537 15.74 10.43 37.38
N LEU A 538 14.47 10.66 37.72
CA LEU A 538 13.41 9.67 37.51
C LEU A 538 13.05 9.52 36.03
N GLU A 539 13.00 10.60 35.26
CA GLU A 539 12.79 10.56 33.82
C GLU A 539 13.95 9.87 33.09
N GLU A 540 15.20 10.20 33.43
CA GLU A 540 16.39 9.56 32.86
C GLU A 540 16.45 8.06 33.16
N ALA A 541 16.08 7.65 34.38
CA ALA A 541 16.01 6.24 34.76
C ALA A 541 14.90 5.50 33.99
N LEU A 542 13.74 6.12 33.79
CA LEU A 542 12.64 5.54 33.04
C LEU A 542 12.99 5.42 31.55
N GLU A 543 13.58 6.47 30.95
CA GLU A 543 14.05 6.45 29.56
C GLU A 543 15.13 5.37 29.33
N SER A 544 16.01 5.16 30.29
CA SER A 544 17.03 4.11 30.24
C SER A 544 16.41 2.72 30.20
N VAL A 545 15.44 2.44 31.09
CA VAL A 545 14.71 1.16 31.12
C VAL A 545 13.94 0.92 29.83
N ASP A 546 13.22 1.94 29.33
CA ASP A 546 12.42 1.86 28.12
C ASP A 546 13.29 1.67 26.86
N SER A 547 14.46 2.33 26.79
CA SER A 547 15.43 2.20 25.69
C SER A 547 16.05 0.80 25.64
N LEU A 548 16.38 0.21 26.80
CA LEU A 548 16.90 -1.15 26.89
C LEU A 548 15.84 -2.18 26.48
N GLN A 549 14.59 -2.02 26.96
CA GLN A 549 13.48 -2.89 26.58
C GLN A 549 13.21 -2.82 25.07
N LEU A 550 13.16 -1.62 24.50
CA LEU A 550 12.92 -1.43 23.08
C LEU A 550 14.03 -2.04 22.23
N GLY A 551 15.32 -1.86 22.62
CA GLY A 551 16.45 -2.47 21.96
C GLY A 551 16.37 -4.00 21.93
N MET A 552 15.96 -4.63 23.04
CA MET A 552 15.81 -6.08 23.12
C MET A 552 14.57 -6.59 22.37
N GLN A 553 13.45 -5.86 22.40
CA GLN A 553 12.26 -6.21 21.59
C GLN A 553 12.53 -6.15 20.10
N LEU A 554 13.27 -5.13 19.64
CA LEU A 554 13.69 -5.01 18.23
C LEU A 554 14.65 -6.14 17.83
N ALA A 555 15.56 -6.52 18.71
CA ALA A 555 16.49 -7.63 18.48
C ALA A 555 15.78 -9.00 18.46
N SER A 556 14.71 -9.17 19.23
CA SER A 556 13.93 -10.42 19.32
C SER A 556 12.81 -10.56 18.27
N GLY A 557 12.61 -9.57 17.37
CA GLY A 557 11.56 -9.60 16.36
C GLY A 557 10.12 -9.57 16.90
N ARG A 558 9.95 -9.30 18.20
CA ARG A 558 8.62 -9.16 18.84
C ARG A 558 8.07 -7.76 18.59
N HIS A 559 7.01 -7.70 17.79
CA HIS A 559 6.20 -6.50 17.54
C HIS A 559 4.91 -6.52 18.37
#